data_65dead63f785da33b06439f8d03c5637
#
_entry.id   65dead63f785da33b06439f8d03c5637
#
_cell.length_a   1.000
_cell.length_b   1.000
_cell.length_c   1.000
_cell.angle_alpha   90.00
_cell.angle_beta   90.00
_cell.angle_gamma   90.00
#
_symmetry.space_group_name_H-M   'P 1'
#
loop_
_entity.id
_entity.type
_entity.pdbx_description
1 polymer ?
#
loop_
_entity_poly.entity_id
_entity_poly.type
_entity_poly.pdbx_seq_one_letter_code
_entity_poly.pdbx_strand_id
1 'polypeptide(L)'
;MTILILVPQGAEFKAVMDGLKKSQSKLILPVLAIPAGPAVKAFLQQESDRIQGVTQVIVLGLCGGLTNDAVVGQMGCYKICCDRSGNEYQCDCLDIGYEFVNWNAVTIDNVITNTTDKQHLNAETNCDVVDMESIWILEFIQQRGIGVSVVRVVSDAVVGDLPDLSQVFDRNGRLKPMELARAFVLRPRAALRLIRGSVLGLKQLTRCTTMISEQLHRGK
;
A
#
# COMPACT_ATOMS: atom_id res chain seq x y z
N MET A 1 22.45 -1.55 8.86
CA MET A 1 21.02 -1.80 8.59
C MET A 1 20.83 -1.71 7.07
N THR A 2 20.39 -2.81 6.44
CA THR A 2 20.13 -2.89 5.00
C THR A 2 18.63 -2.81 4.80
N ILE A 3 18.15 -1.72 4.19
CA ILE A 3 16.73 -1.45 3.98
C ILE A 3 16.36 -1.81 2.54
N LEU A 4 15.21 -2.47 2.34
CA LEU A 4 14.58 -2.70 1.06
C LEU A 4 13.18 -2.08 1.05
N ILE A 5 12.86 -1.31 0.02
CA ILE A 5 11.50 -0.78 -0.19
C ILE A 5 10.76 -1.74 -1.12
N LEU A 6 9.56 -2.19 -0.71
CA LEU A 6 8.60 -2.89 -1.55
C LEU A 6 7.46 -1.94 -1.92
N VAL A 7 7.08 -1.93 -3.20
CA VAL A 7 6.01 -1.04 -3.68
C VAL A 7 5.26 -1.69 -4.85
N PRO A 8 3.92 -1.61 -4.91
CA PRO A 8 3.16 -2.10 -6.05
C PRO A 8 3.63 -1.47 -7.37
N GLN A 9 3.72 -2.30 -8.41
CA GLN A 9 4.16 -1.86 -9.74
C GLN A 9 3.21 -0.82 -10.35
N GLY A 10 3.70 -0.03 -11.32
CA GLY A 10 2.91 0.97 -12.02
C GLY A 10 3.00 2.36 -11.43
N ALA A 11 1.87 2.99 -11.13
CA ALA A 11 1.82 4.39 -10.70
C ALA A 11 2.46 4.62 -9.32
N GLU A 12 2.29 3.68 -8.39
CA GLU A 12 2.86 3.75 -7.05
C GLU A 12 4.38 3.62 -7.10
N PHE A 13 4.91 2.65 -7.86
CA PHE A 13 6.35 2.53 -8.09
C PHE A 13 6.94 3.82 -8.65
N LYS A 14 6.29 4.42 -9.66
CA LYS A 14 6.71 5.70 -10.22
C LYS A 14 6.72 6.81 -9.17
N ALA A 15 5.66 6.90 -8.35
CA ALA A 15 5.56 7.91 -7.29
C ALA A 15 6.68 7.76 -6.24
N VAL A 16 7.02 6.53 -5.84
CA VAL A 16 8.13 6.24 -4.93
C VAL A 16 9.47 6.62 -5.57
N MET A 17 9.72 6.21 -6.81
CA MET A 17 10.96 6.58 -7.52
C MET A 17 11.11 8.10 -7.70
N ASP A 18 10.02 8.81 -7.97
CA ASP A 18 10.02 10.27 -8.06
C ASP A 18 10.27 10.92 -6.68
N GLY A 19 9.78 10.32 -5.61
CA GLY A 19 10.06 10.75 -4.23
C GLY A 19 11.53 10.59 -3.85
N LEU A 20 12.14 9.46 -4.17
CA LEU A 20 13.57 9.22 -3.94
C LEU A 20 14.46 10.19 -4.75
N LYS A 21 14.10 10.48 -6.00
CA LYS A 21 14.82 11.46 -6.84
C LYS A 21 14.73 12.89 -6.30
N LYS A 22 13.63 13.27 -5.66
CA LYS A 22 13.42 14.60 -5.05
C LYS A 22 14.09 14.75 -3.70
N SER A 23 14.40 13.64 -3.04
CA SER A 23 15.10 13.63 -1.76
C SER A 23 16.52 14.19 -1.92
N GLN A 24 16.93 15.00 -0.95
CA GLN A 24 18.32 15.47 -0.82
C GLN A 24 19.23 14.43 -0.16
N SER A 25 18.71 13.28 0.20
CA SER A 25 19.45 12.18 0.79
C SER A 25 20.43 11.57 -0.22
N LYS A 26 21.65 11.31 0.22
CA LYS A 26 22.63 10.51 -0.53
C LYS A 26 22.48 9.00 -0.29
N LEU A 27 21.50 8.60 0.52
CA LEU A 27 21.24 7.21 0.83
C LEU A 27 20.60 6.51 -0.38
N ILE A 28 21.25 5.47 -0.87
CA ILE A 28 20.70 4.61 -1.91
C ILE A 28 19.79 3.59 -1.23
N LEU A 29 18.48 3.69 -1.47
CA LEU A 29 17.49 2.75 -1.00
C LEU A 29 17.07 1.85 -2.17
N PRO A 30 17.40 0.54 -2.14
CA PRO A 30 16.91 -0.39 -3.14
C PRO A 30 15.39 -0.47 -3.10
N VAL A 31 14.77 -0.46 -4.29
CA VAL A 31 13.32 -0.55 -4.47
C VAL A 31 13.00 -1.76 -5.33
N LEU A 32 12.08 -2.59 -4.88
CA LEU A 32 11.55 -3.73 -5.60
C LEU A 32 10.07 -3.50 -5.90
N ALA A 33 9.74 -3.43 -7.21
CA ALA A 33 8.36 -3.37 -7.66
C ALA A 33 7.71 -4.75 -7.51
N ILE A 34 6.57 -4.81 -6.84
CA ILE A 34 5.81 -6.04 -6.60
C ILE A 34 4.51 -6.05 -7.39
N PRO A 35 3.96 -7.22 -7.76
CA PRO A 35 2.61 -7.30 -8.31
C PRO A 35 1.55 -6.93 -7.27
N ALA A 36 0.40 -6.46 -7.75
CA ALA A 36 -0.75 -6.21 -6.87
C ALA A 36 -1.43 -7.52 -6.46
N GLY A 37 -2.00 -7.52 -5.25
CA GLY A 37 -2.80 -8.62 -4.71
C GLY A 37 -2.02 -9.88 -4.37
N PRO A 38 -2.69 -11.05 -4.27
CA PRO A 38 -2.10 -12.31 -3.80
C PRO A 38 -0.92 -12.81 -4.63
N ALA A 39 -0.76 -12.32 -5.87
CA ALA A 39 0.38 -12.67 -6.73
C ALA A 39 1.73 -12.29 -6.11
N VAL A 40 1.75 -11.37 -5.13
CA VAL A 40 2.96 -10.97 -4.42
C VAL A 40 3.61 -12.13 -3.67
N LYS A 41 2.84 -13.11 -3.18
CA LYS A 41 3.37 -14.27 -2.45
C LYS A 41 4.32 -15.11 -3.33
N ALA A 42 3.88 -15.49 -4.52
CA ALA A 42 4.70 -16.25 -5.48
C ALA A 42 5.89 -15.42 -5.99
N PHE A 43 5.68 -14.12 -6.21
CA PHE A 43 6.72 -13.20 -6.63
C PHE A 43 7.85 -13.12 -5.60
N LEU A 44 7.55 -12.94 -4.30
CA LEU A 44 8.56 -12.86 -3.25
C LEU A 44 9.35 -14.16 -3.08
N GLN A 45 8.72 -15.31 -3.35
CA GLN A 45 9.42 -16.61 -3.37
C GLN A 45 10.46 -16.67 -4.50
N GLN A 46 10.14 -16.15 -5.70
CA GLN A 46 11.04 -16.10 -6.85
C GLN A 46 12.18 -15.09 -6.64
N GLU A 47 11.91 -13.96 -5.98
CA GLU A 47 12.85 -12.88 -5.72
C GLU A 47 13.58 -13.02 -4.37
N SER A 48 13.55 -14.20 -3.74
CA SER A 48 14.11 -14.44 -2.40
C SER A 48 15.58 -14.05 -2.28
N ASP A 49 16.37 -14.21 -3.34
CA ASP A 49 17.80 -13.82 -3.36
C ASP A 49 18.00 -12.30 -3.19
N ARG A 50 17.05 -11.49 -3.66
CA ARG A 50 17.11 -10.02 -3.52
C ARG A 50 16.79 -9.56 -2.10
N ILE A 51 16.21 -10.42 -1.28
CA ILE A 51 15.86 -10.15 0.12
C ILE A 51 16.97 -10.64 1.06
N GLN A 52 17.89 -11.43 0.56
CA GLN A 52 19.01 -11.95 1.37
C GLN A 52 19.88 -10.81 1.92
N GLY A 53 20.13 -10.81 3.23
CA GLY A 53 20.92 -9.79 3.91
C GLY A 53 20.17 -8.48 4.19
N VAL A 54 18.87 -8.39 3.82
CA VAL A 54 18.00 -7.29 4.23
C VAL A 54 17.66 -7.44 5.71
N THR A 55 17.73 -6.34 6.46
CA THR A 55 17.42 -6.31 7.90
C THR A 55 16.08 -5.62 8.19
N GLN A 56 15.61 -4.79 7.26
CA GLN A 56 14.35 -4.06 7.37
C GLN A 56 13.70 -3.91 6.00
N VAL A 57 12.42 -4.19 5.92
CA VAL A 57 11.58 -3.91 4.76
C VAL A 57 10.65 -2.74 5.07
N ILE A 58 10.53 -1.81 4.12
CA ILE A 58 9.52 -0.74 4.17
C ILE A 58 8.57 -0.97 3.00
N VAL A 59 7.31 -1.23 3.30
CA VAL A 59 6.26 -1.36 2.29
C VAL A 59 5.61 0.00 2.08
N LEU A 60 5.67 0.52 0.86
CA LEU A 60 5.06 1.81 0.49
C LEU A 60 3.96 1.58 -0.53
N GLY A 61 2.85 2.32 -0.42
CA GLY A 61 1.77 2.22 -1.39
C GLY A 61 0.51 2.96 -0.98
N LEU A 62 -0.58 2.67 -1.70
CA LEU A 62 -1.91 3.22 -1.43
C LEU A 62 -2.76 2.21 -0.65
N CYS A 63 -3.81 2.71 0.01
CA CYS A 63 -4.84 1.90 0.67
C CYS A 63 -6.21 2.57 0.53
N GLY A 64 -7.28 1.82 0.76
CA GLY A 64 -8.64 2.34 0.89
C GLY A 64 -9.00 2.61 2.35
N GLY A 65 -9.72 3.69 2.62
CA GLY A 65 -10.28 3.98 3.94
C GLY A 65 -11.52 3.12 4.23
N LEU A 66 -11.62 2.61 5.45
CA LEU A 66 -12.78 1.88 5.98
C LEU A 66 -13.55 2.68 7.04
N THR A 67 -12.92 3.72 7.60
CA THR A 67 -13.50 4.64 8.58
C THR A 67 -13.58 6.06 8.03
N ASN A 68 -14.38 6.92 8.67
CA ASN A 68 -14.44 8.34 8.31
C ASN A 68 -13.16 9.10 8.63
N ASP A 69 -12.35 8.59 9.56
CA ASP A 69 -11.09 9.20 9.99
C ASP A 69 -9.95 8.91 9.01
N ALA A 70 -10.09 7.86 8.18
CA ALA A 70 -9.16 7.54 7.11
C ALA A 70 -9.46 8.37 5.85
N VAL A 71 -8.99 9.62 5.82
CA VAL A 71 -9.31 10.57 4.74
C VAL A 71 -8.33 10.50 3.59
N VAL A 72 -8.81 10.77 2.36
CA VAL A 72 -7.99 10.72 1.14
C VAL A 72 -6.79 11.65 1.23
N GLY A 73 -5.60 11.11 0.93
CA GLY A 73 -4.32 11.80 1.02
C GLY A 73 -3.65 11.75 2.40
N GLN A 74 -4.29 11.20 3.42
CA GLN A 74 -3.70 10.98 4.73
C GLN A 74 -2.65 9.87 4.66
N MET A 75 -1.53 10.06 5.35
CA MET A 75 -0.44 9.11 5.47
C MET A 75 -0.52 8.42 6.83
N GLY A 76 -0.35 7.11 6.85
CA GLY A 76 -0.32 6.35 8.09
C GLY A 76 0.58 5.13 8.03
N CYS A 77 0.90 4.63 9.20
CA CYS A 77 1.68 3.41 9.40
C CYS A 77 0.76 2.33 9.98
N TYR A 78 0.92 1.10 9.51
CA TYR A 78 0.19 -0.02 10.07
C TYR A 78 0.79 -0.41 11.42
N LYS A 79 -0.07 -0.57 12.42
CA LYS A 79 0.26 -1.17 13.70
C LYS A 79 0.06 -2.67 13.64
N ILE A 80 -1.07 -3.07 13.08
CA ILE A 80 -1.48 -4.47 12.92
C ILE A 80 -2.05 -4.61 11.50
N CYS A 81 -1.78 -5.75 10.87
CA CYS A 81 -2.42 -6.14 9.62
C CYS A 81 -3.02 -7.54 9.77
N CYS A 82 -4.28 -7.69 9.44
CA CYS A 82 -4.99 -8.97 9.49
C CYS A 82 -5.56 -9.37 8.13
N ASP A 83 -6.04 -10.61 8.02
CA ASP A 83 -6.91 -11.08 6.96
C ASP A 83 -8.31 -11.46 7.51
N ARG A 84 -9.23 -11.82 6.61
CA ARG A 84 -10.58 -12.28 7.00
C ARG A 84 -10.59 -13.64 7.71
N SER A 85 -9.51 -14.41 7.65
CA SER A 85 -9.39 -15.70 8.33
C SER A 85 -8.92 -15.58 9.77
N GLY A 86 -8.61 -14.35 10.23
CA GLY A 86 -8.14 -14.07 11.58
C GLY A 86 -6.63 -14.21 11.76
N ASN A 87 -5.86 -14.39 10.68
CA ASN A 87 -4.41 -14.26 10.76
C ASN A 87 -4.05 -12.80 11.00
N GLU A 88 -3.12 -12.54 11.93
CA GLU A 88 -2.73 -11.20 12.34
C GLU A 88 -1.22 -11.09 12.46
N TYR A 89 -0.68 -9.99 11.97
CA TYR A 89 0.75 -9.68 12.03
C TYR A 89 0.97 -8.27 12.56
N GLN A 90 1.87 -8.15 13.53
CA GLN A 90 2.34 -6.86 14.03
C GLN A 90 3.29 -6.23 13.02
N CYS A 91 3.18 -4.93 12.82
CA CYS A 91 4.11 -4.17 11.97
C CYS A 91 5.08 -3.39 12.85
N ASP A 92 6.32 -3.25 12.40
CA ASP A 92 7.29 -2.40 13.09
C ASP A 92 6.93 -0.93 12.90
N CYS A 93 7.07 -0.15 13.96
CA CYS A 93 6.96 1.29 13.86
C CYS A 93 8.17 1.85 13.10
N LEU A 94 7.91 2.66 12.07
CA LEU A 94 8.95 3.38 11.37
C LEU A 94 9.29 4.66 12.15
N ASP A 95 10.31 4.59 13.00
CA ASP A 95 10.79 5.75 13.74
C ASP A 95 11.70 6.60 12.85
N ILE A 96 11.13 7.65 12.31
CA ILE A 96 11.81 8.64 11.46
C ILE A 96 11.61 10.08 11.97
N GLY A 97 11.21 10.25 13.24
CA GLY A 97 10.91 11.57 13.80
C GLY A 97 9.68 12.25 13.17
N TYR A 98 8.80 11.47 12.52
CA TYR A 98 7.51 11.91 12.01
C TYR A 98 6.41 11.02 12.57
N GLU A 99 5.38 11.62 13.16
CA GLU A 99 4.24 10.90 13.70
C GLU A 99 3.25 10.56 12.58
N PHE A 100 3.28 9.32 12.13
CA PHE A 100 2.24 8.78 11.27
C PHE A 100 0.97 8.48 12.08
N VAL A 101 -0.18 8.60 11.44
CA VAL A 101 -1.39 8.02 11.99
C VAL A 101 -1.20 6.50 12.06
N ASN A 102 -1.52 5.91 13.21
CA ASN A 102 -1.44 4.45 13.37
C ASN A 102 -2.77 3.82 12.97
N TRP A 103 -2.73 2.86 12.05
CA TRP A 103 -3.90 2.14 11.57
C TRP A 103 -3.82 0.64 11.86
N ASN A 104 -4.97 0.06 12.18
CA ASN A 104 -5.20 -1.35 11.99
C ASN A 104 -5.68 -1.57 10.56
N ALA A 105 -5.08 -2.53 9.86
CA ALA A 105 -5.32 -2.77 8.45
C ALA A 105 -5.83 -4.17 8.20
N VAL A 106 -6.63 -4.33 7.16
CA VAL A 106 -7.01 -5.64 6.65
C VAL A 106 -6.57 -5.79 5.20
N THR A 107 -5.96 -6.93 4.87
CA THR A 107 -5.64 -7.27 3.47
C THR A 107 -6.72 -8.20 2.91
N ILE A 108 -7.15 -7.90 1.69
CA ILE A 108 -8.15 -8.68 0.94
C ILE A 108 -7.68 -8.91 -0.50
N ASP A 109 -8.22 -9.95 -1.14
CA ASP A 109 -7.79 -10.35 -2.49
C ASP A 109 -8.31 -9.45 -3.62
N ASN A 110 -9.43 -8.74 -3.38
CA ASN A 110 -10.11 -7.96 -4.40
C ASN A 110 -10.43 -6.55 -3.92
N VAL A 111 -10.43 -5.60 -4.85
CA VAL A 111 -10.79 -4.20 -4.54
C VAL A 111 -12.25 -4.10 -4.10
N ILE A 112 -12.50 -3.46 -2.96
CA ILE A 112 -13.86 -3.08 -2.54
C ILE A 112 -14.22 -1.75 -3.16
N THR A 113 -15.34 -1.74 -3.88
CA THR A 113 -15.76 -0.60 -4.70
C THR A 113 -16.99 0.13 -4.20
N ASN A 114 -17.70 -0.40 -3.21
CA ASN A 114 -18.91 0.23 -2.69
C ASN A 114 -18.82 0.52 -1.19
N THR A 115 -19.55 1.52 -0.75
CA THR A 115 -19.60 2.00 0.64
C THR A 115 -20.08 0.92 1.61
N THR A 116 -21.12 0.16 1.23
CA THR A 116 -21.72 -0.87 2.10
C THR A 116 -20.72 -1.97 2.44
N ASP A 117 -20.01 -2.50 1.43
CA ASP A 117 -19.02 -3.56 1.64
C ASP A 117 -17.82 -3.08 2.48
N LYS A 118 -17.40 -1.80 2.32
CA LYS A 118 -16.38 -1.20 3.18
C LYS A 118 -16.82 -1.10 4.64
N GLN A 119 -18.07 -0.68 4.89
CA GLN A 119 -18.64 -0.61 6.22
C GLN A 119 -18.79 -2.01 6.86
N HIS A 120 -19.22 -3.00 6.08
CA HIS A 120 -19.27 -4.39 6.52
C HIS A 120 -17.88 -4.92 6.89
N LEU A 121 -16.87 -4.67 6.06
CA LEU A 121 -15.51 -5.10 6.36
C LEU A 121 -14.96 -4.43 7.62
N ASN A 122 -15.22 -3.13 7.81
CA ASN A 122 -14.85 -2.44 9.05
C ASN A 122 -15.55 -3.06 10.28
N ALA A 123 -16.84 -3.34 10.18
CA ALA A 123 -17.61 -3.96 11.29
C ALA A 123 -17.12 -5.38 11.60
N GLU A 124 -16.68 -6.14 10.59
CA GLU A 124 -16.17 -7.50 10.73
C GLU A 124 -14.77 -7.54 11.34
N THR A 125 -13.87 -6.61 10.93
CA THR A 125 -12.45 -6.67 11.25
C THR A 125 -11.98 -5.61 12.24
N ASN A 126 -12.78 -4.59 12.50
CA ASN A 126 -12.43 -3.39 13.27
C ASN A 126 -11.16 -2.69 12.74
N CYS A 127 -10.92 -2.77 11.42
CA CYS A 127 -9.77 -2.14 10.77
C CYS A 127 -10.12 -0.78 10.19
N ASP A 128 -9.13 0.13 10.19
CA ASP A 128 -9.28 1.51 9.73
C ASP A 128 -9.13 1.63 8.21
N VAL A 129 -8.30 0.76 7.63
CA VAL A 129 -7.91 0.77 6.21
C VAL A 129 -7.82 -0.64 5.64
N VAL A 130 -7.87 -0.71 4.30
CA VAL A 130 -7.78 -1.96 3.52
C VAL A 130 -6.75 -1.85 2.43
N ASP A 131 -5.98 -2.92 2.20
CA ASP A 131 -5.10 -3.07 1.05
C ASP A 131 -5.18 -4.49 0.44
N MET A 132 -4.29 -4.80 -0.49
CA MET A 132 -4.32 -6.07 -1.21
C MET A 132 -3.03 -6.89 -1.08
N GLU A 133 -1.99 -6.40 -0.41
CA GLU A 133 -0.66 -7.02 -0.42
C GLU A 133 -0.05 -7.27 0.96
N SER A 134 -0.36 -6.43 1.95
CA SER A 134 0.46 -6.35 3.18
C SER A 134 0.52 -7.65 3.96
N ILE A 135 -0.57 -8.40 4.09
CA ILE A 135 -0.56 -9.67 4.85
C ILE A 135 0.41 -10.69 4.24
N TRP A 136 0.42 -10.78 2.90
CA TRP A 136 1.29 -11.72 2.18
C TRP A 136 2.77 -11.35 2.31
N ILE A 137 3.06 -10.04 2.33
CA ILE A 137 4.42 -9.52 2.54
C ILE A 137 4.86 -9.80 3.97
N LEU A 138 4.03 -9.48 4.95
CA LEU A 138 4.30 -9.68 6.37
C LEU A 138 4.56 -11.16 6.67
N GLU A 139 3.68 -12.07 6.22
CA GLU A 139 3.86 -13.51 6.37
C GLU A 139 5.22 -13.96 5.82
N PHE A 140 5.57 -13.56 4.60
CA PHE A 140 6.79 -14.01 3.94
C PHE A 140 8.06 -13.45 4.58
N ILE A 141 8.07 -12.17 4.91
CA ILE A 141 9.26 -11.45 5.39
C ILE A 141 9.53 -11.73 6.86
N GLN A 142 8.51 -11.73 7.72
CA GLN A 142 8.68 -11.97 9.16
C GLN A 142 9.09 -13.39 9.48
N GLN A 143 8.68 -14.39 8.67
CA GLN A 143 9.19 -15.77 8.78
C GLN A 143 10.71 -15.88 8.60
N ARG A 144 11.35 -14.84 8.04
CA ARG A 144 12.82 -14.75 7.85
C ARG A 144 13.51 -13.91 8.91
N GLY A 145 12.78 -13.49 9.96
CA GLY A 145 13.30 -12.65 11.03
C GLY A 145 13.62 -11.20 10.60
N ILE A 146 13.02 -10.74 9.49
CA ILE A 146 13.24 -9.38 8.97
C ILE A 146 12.11 -8.48 9.45
N GLY A 147 12.45 -7.30 9.97
CA GLY A 147 11.47 -6.29 10.38
C GLY A 147 10.70 -5.71 9.20
N VAL A 148 9.41 -5.39 9.41
CA VAL A 148 8.55 -4.83 8.35
C VAL A 148 7.77 -3.64 8.87
N SER A 149 8.01 -2.48 8.27
CA SER A 149 7.16 -1.29 8.44
C SER A 149 6.28 -1.10 7.21
N VAL A 150 4.98 -0.92 7.41
CA VAL A 150 4.03 -0.67 6.32
C VAL A 150 3.52 0.76 6.42
N VAL A 151 3.82 1.57 5.41
CA VAL A 151 3.35 2.97 5.32
C VAL A 151 2.48 3.11 4.08
N ARG A 152 1.26 3.57 4.28
CA ARG A 152 0.28 3.72 3.20
C ARG A 152 -0.28 5.14 3.16
N VAL A 153 -0.82 5.48 2.00
CA VAL A 153 -1.57 6.72 1.78
C VAL A 153 -2.99 6.35 1.34
N VAL A 154 -3.98 6.94 1.97
CA VAL A 154 -5.38 6.71 1.60
C VAL A 154 -5.67 7.27 0.20
N SER A 155 -6.13 6.43 -0.72
CA SER A 155 -6.50 6.81 -2.09
C SER A 155 -8.00 7.01 -2.28
N ASP A 156 -8.81 6.38 -1.44
CA ASP A 156 -10.27 6.42 -1.51
C ASP A 156 -10.90 6.29 -0.13
N ALA A 157 -11.91 7.11 0.14
CA ALA A 157 -12.60 7.14 1.43
C ALA A 157 -13.62 6.01 1.56
N VAL A 158 -14.11 5.79 2.79
CA VAL A 158 -15.19 4.83 3.07
C VAL A 158 -16.48 5.22 2.34
N VAL A 159 -16.77 6.52 2.23
CA VAL A 159 -17.98 7.03 1.59
C VAL A 159 -17.74 7.34 0.12
N GLY A 160 -18.62 6.79 -0.71
CA GLY A 160 -18.63 7.06 -2.15
C GLY A 160 -18.11 5.90 -2.97
N ASP A 161 -19.04 5.29 -3.71
CA ASP A 161 -18.74 4.16 -4.57
C ASP A 161 -17.69 4.50 -5.63
N LEU A 162 -16.85 3.52 -5.92
CA LEU A 162 -15.89 3.50 -7.01
C LEU A 162 -16.50 2.80 -8.24
N PRO A 163 -15.87 2.89 -9.42
CA PRO A 163 -16.22 2.02 -10.54
C PRO A 163 -16.03 0.55 -10.16
N ASP A 164 -16.72 -0.35 -10.85
CA ASP A 164 -16.46 -1.77 -10.68
C ASP A 164 -15.06 -2.11 -11.24
N LEU A 165 -14.16 -2.50 -10.33
CA LEU A 165 -12.77 -2.83 -10.67
C LEU A 165 -12.49 -4.34 -10.62
N SER A 166 -13.50 -5.19 -10.47
CA SER A 166 -13.36 -6.64 -10.30
C SER A 166 -12.64 -7.34 -11.45
N GLN A 167 -12.73 -6.78 -12.68
CA GLN A 167 -12.11 -7.32 -13.89
C GLN A 167 -10.86 -6.54 -14.34
N VAL A 168 -10.46 -5.52 -13.59
CA VAL A 168 -9.41 -4.55 -13.99
C VAL A 168 -8.00 -5.11 -13.80
N PHE A 169 -7.82 -6.11 -12.96
CA PHE A 169 -6.55 -6.80 -12.79
C PHE A 169 -6.59 -8.22 -13.35
N ASP A 170 -5.49 -8.69 -13.90
CA ASP A 170 -5.32 -10.09 -14.28
C ASP A 170 -4.84 -10.94 -13.07
N ARG A 171 -4.72 -12.28 -13.28
CA ARG A 171 -4.26 -13.21 -12.24
C ARG A 171 -2.83 -12.94 -11.75
N ASN A 172 -2.05 -12.16 -12.49
CA ASN A 172 -0.69 -11.75 -12.15
C ASN A 172 -0.63 -10.36 -11.51
N GLY A 173 -1.78 -9.76 -11.15
CA GLY A 173 -1.88 -8.42 -10.59
C GLY A 173 -1.55 -7.29 -11.56
N ARG A 174 -1.61 -7.55 -12.90
CA ARG A 174 -1.37 -6.51 -13.91
C ARG A 174 -2.67 -5.83 -14.30
N LEU A 175 -2.62 -4.51 -14.39
CA LEU A 175 -3.75 -3.70 -14.80
C LEU A 175 -4.11 -3.95 -16.28
N LYS A 176 -5.41 -4.14 -16.57
CA LYS A 176 -6.01 -4.26 -17.90
C LYS A 176 -6.60 -2.91 -18.32
N PRO A 177 -5.95 -2.14 -19.21
CA PRO A 177 -6.38 -0.78 -19.53
C PRO A 177 -7.77 -0.69 -20.16
N MET A 178 -8.14 -1.66 -20.97
CA MET A 178 -9.45 -1.70 -21.66
C MET A 178 -10.61 -1.90 -20.66
N GLU A 179 -10.44 -2.80 -19.69
CA GLU A 179 -11.45 -3.05 -18.65
C GLU A 179 -11.59 -1.83 -17.73
N LEU A 180 -10.48 -1.17 -17.39
CA LEU A 180 -10.50 0.08 -16.65
C LEU A 180 -11.25 1.19 -17.41
N ALA A 181 -10.97 1.36 -18.71
CA ALA A 181 -11.65 2.34 -19.54
C ALA A 181 -13.16 2.06 -19.61
N ARG A 182 -13.56 0.79 -19.76
CA ARG A 182 -14.96 0.36 -19.74
C ARG A 182 -15.64 0.70 -18.40
N ALA A 183 -14.99 0.39 -17.27
CA ALA A 183 -15.51 0.72 -15.94
C ALA A 183 -15.72 2.22 -15.76
N PHE A 184 -14.82 3.05 -16.31
CA PHE A 184 -14.92 4.52 -16.25
C PHE A 184 -16.08 5.06 -17.08
N VAL A 185 -16.31 4.52 -18.28
CA VAL A 185 -17.44 4.91 -19.14
C VAL A 185 -18.78 4.58 -18.47
N LEU A 186 -18.87 3.42 -17.83
CA LEU A 186 -20.09 2.97 -17.17
C LEU A 186 -20.47 3.79 -15.93
N ARG A 187 -19.46 4.30 -15.17
CA ARG A 187 -19.68 5.08 -13.94
C ARG A 187 -18.78 6.34 -13.88
N PRO A 188 -19.03 7.37 -14.71
CA PRO A 188 -18.10 8.50 -14.88
C PRO A 188 -17.88 9.33 -13.59
N ARG A 189 -18.90 9.49 -12.74
CA ARG A 189 -18.76 10.22 -11.47
C ARG A 189 -17.89 9.44 -10.47
N ALA A 190 -18.05 8.11 -10.41
CA ALA A 190 -17.23 7.23 -9.59
C ALA A 190 -15.78 7.18 -10.13
N ALA A 191 -15.61 7.14 -11.46
CA ALA A 191 -14.31 7.21 -12.12
C ALA A 191 -13.56 8.52 -11.77
N LEU A 192 -14.25 9.66 -11.83
CA LEU A 192 -13.65 10.94 -11.47
C LEU A 192 -13.22 11.00 -10.00
N ARG A 193 -13.98 10.38 -9.10
CA ARG A 193 -13.62 10.25 -7.68
C ARG A 193 -12.37 9.41 -7.50
N LEU A 194 -12.32 8.23 -8.14
CA LEU A 194 -11.14 7.34 -8.12
C LEU A 194 -9.90 8.06 -8.66
N ILE A 195 -10.01 8.72 -9.80
CA ILE A 195 -8.89 9.46 -10.42
C ILE A 195 -8.38 10.55 -9.48
N ARG A 196 -9.27 11.39 -8.93
CA ARG A 196 -8.87 12.48 -8.02
C ARG A 196 -8.20 11.94 -6.76
N GLY A 197 -8.77 10.90 -6.16
CA GLY A 197 -8.22 10.27 -4.97
C GLY A 197 -6.86 9.63 -5.25
N SER A 198 -6.74 8.87 -6.35
CA SER A 198 -5.47 8.25 -6.75
C SER A 198 -4.39 9.29 -7.05
N VAL A 199 -4.71 10.37 -7.77
CA VAL A 199 -3.75 11.46 -8.06
C VAL A 199 -3.28 12.12 -6.76
N LEU A 200 -4.20 12.43 -5.84
CA LEU A 200 -3.83 12.99 -4.54
C LEU A 200 -3.00 12.00 -3.72
N GLY A 201 -3.42 10.74 -3.66
CA GLY A 201 -2.70 9.68 -2.95
C GLY A 201 -1.27 9.50 -3.49
N LEU A 202 -1.09 9.43 -4.80
CA LEU A 202 0.23 9.32 -5.44
C LEU A 202 1.12 10.54 -5.18
N LYS A 203 0.55 11.75 -5.18
CA LYS A 203 1.27 12.97 -4.82
C LYS A 203 1.76 12.91 -3.37
N GLN A 204 0.91 12.47 -2.45
CA GLN A 204 1.28 12.31 -1.04
C GLN A 204 2.27 11.15 -0.84
N LEU A 205 2.14 10.06 -1.60
CA LEU A 205 3.12 8.95 -1.58
C LEU A 205 4.52 9.43 -2.01
N THR A 206 4.60 10.25 -3.06
CA THR A 206 5.86 10.91 -3.47
C THR A 206 6.46 11.72 -2.32
N ARG A 207 5.65 12.55 -1.65
CA ARG A 207 6.08 13.38 -0.51
C ARG A 207 6.52 12.52 0.67
N CYS A 208 5.74 11.50 1.01
CA CYS A 208 6.04 10.53 2.06
C CYS A 208 7.40 9.86 1.82
N THR A 209 7.64 9.39 0.60
CA THR A 209 8.91 8.75 0.23
C THR A 209 10.09 9.71 0.34
N THR A 210 9.94 10.96 -0.10
CA THR A 210 10.99 11.99 0.05
C THR A 210 11.34 12.17 1.53
N MET A 211 10.33 12.34 2.38
CA MET A 211 10.49 12.52 3.82
C MET A 211 11.16 11.31 4.48
N ILE A 212 10.70 10.08 4.20
CA ILE A 212 11.31 8.84 4.73
C ILE A 212 12.80 8.77 4.34
N SER A 213 13.13 9.01 3.08
CA SER A 213 14.51 8.96 2.59
C SER A 213 15.42 9.98 3.30
N GLU A 214 14.94 11.21 3.53
CA GLU A 214 15.69 12.26 4.20
C GLU A 214 15.91 11.96 5.69
N GLN A 215 14.90 11.44 6.37
CA GLN A 215 14.98 11.12 7.79
C GLN A 215 15.88 9.91 8.05
N LEU A 216 15.79 8.85 7.22
CA LEU A 216 16.70 7.71 7.30
C LEU A 216 18.17 8.10 7.05
N HIS A 217 18.43 9.18 6.32
CA HIS A 217 19.78 9.72 6.15
C HIS A 217 20.29 10.44 7.41
N ARG A 218 19.41 11.14 8.14
CA ARG A 218 19.78 11.89 9.35
C ARG A 218 20.00 11.00 10.57
N GLY A 219 19.39 9.82 10.60
CA GLY A 219 19.52 8.84 11.69
C GLY A 219 20.77 7.95 11.60
N LYS A 220 21.60 8.14 10.57
CA LYS A 220 22.92 7.50 10.43
C LYS A 220 24.05 8.47 10.74
#